data_57f1ea99c83dd2161ac82abff67603ef
#
_entry.id   57f1ea99c83dd2161ac82abff67603ef
#
_cell.length_a   1.000
_cell.length_b   1.000
_cell.length_c   1.000
_cell.angle_alpha   90.00
_cell.angle_beta   90.00
_cell.angle_gamma   90.00
#
_symmetry.space_group_name_H-M   'P 1'
#
loop_
_entity.id
_entity.type
_entity.pdbx_description
1 polymer ?
#
loop_
_entity_poly.entity_id
_entity_poly.type
_entity_poly.pdbx_seq_one_letter_code
_entity_poly.pdbx_strand_id
1 'polypeptide(L)'
;MTYRISEAAAKMKVAPSTLRFYDKHGLLPFVQRDDHGNRVFTDNDLNYLEVITALKNSGVHIDTIAEFIQLNMQGDATLSDRYAYLKDEGTRLEAHIQTLQTQLAFLKFKQWYYETAIAAGTEAIHFKPGTTDFDPYTKQKYLDTHPQETLFQAFLD
;
A
#
# COMPACT_ATOMS: atom_id res chain seq x y z
N MET A 1 -15.66 1.69 -26.97
CA MET A 1 -16.58 0.61 -26.51
C MET A 1 -17.31 1.06 -25.26
N THR A 2 -18.50 0.45 -25.00
CA THR A 2 -19.26 0.71 -23.77
C THR A 2 -19.48 -0.61 -23.02
N TYR A 3 -19.51 -0.52 -21.69
CA TYR A 3 -19.57 -1.67 -20.79
C TYR A 3 -20.65 -1.46 -19.71
N ARG A 4 -21.34 -2.51 -19.37
CA ARG A 4 -22.19 -2.55 -18.16
C ARG A 4 -21.30 -2.65 -16.91
N ILE A 5 -21.85 -2.34 -15.75
CA ILE A 5 -21.09 -2.34 -14.48
C ILE A 5 -20.43 -3.70 -14.17
N SER A 6 -21.06 -4.82 -14.54
CA SER A 6 -20.46 -6.16 -14.36
C SER A 6 -19.26 -6.40 -15.25
N GLU A 7 -19.30 -5.90 -16.48
CA GLU A 7 -18.21 -6.02 -17.44
C GLU A 7 -17.04 -5.11 -17.08
N ALA A 8 -17.33 -3.85 -16.70
CA ALA A 8 -16.33 -2.92 -16.20
C ALA A 8 -15.65 -3.46 -14.93
N ALA A 9 -16.41 -3.99 -13.98
CA ALA A 9 -15.89 -4.60 -12.76
C ALA A 9 -14.98 -5.81 -13.04
N ALA A 10 -15.38 -6.67 -13.98
CA ALA A 10 -14.57 -7.81 -14.41
C ALA A 10 -13.24 -7.37 -15.04
N LYS A 11 -13.26 -6.34 -15.91
CA LYS A 11 -12.04 -5.76 -16.51
C LYS A 11 -11.09 -5.18 -15.44
N MET A 12 -11.66 -4.49 -14.45
CA MET A 12 -10.92 -3.89 -13.33
C MET A 12 -10.54 -4.90 -12.24
N LYS A 13 -10.96 -6.17 -12.35
CA LYS A 13 -10.74 -7.23 -11.35
C LYS A 13 -11.26 -6.85 -9.96
N VAL A 14 -12.40 -6.17 -9.91
CA VAL A 14 -13.10 -5.78 -8.67
C VAL A 14 -14.54 -6.30 -8.68
N ALA A 15 -15.18 -6.29 -7.52
CA ALA A 15 -16.60 -6.63 -7.45
C ALA A 15 -17.48 -5.49 -8.01
N PRO A 16 -18.65 -5.76 -8.65
CA PRO A 16 -19.58 -4.70 -9.05
C PRO A 16 -20.06 -3.81 -7.89
N SER A 17 -20.09 -4.35 -6.67
CA SER A 17 -20.39 -3.57 -5.45
C SER A 17 -19.33 -2.50 -5.16
N THR A 18 -18.06 -2.75 -5.50
CA THR A 18 -16.97 -1.76 -5.39
C THR A 18 -17.22 -0.56 -6.29
N LEU A 19 -17.63 -0.77 -7.53
CA LEU A 19 -17.95 0.33 -8.45
C LEU A 19 -19.20 1.12 -8.01
N ARG A 20 -20.20 0.45 -7.41
CA ARG A 20 -21.34 1.14 -6.80
C ARG A 20 -20.92 1.97 -5.59
N PHE A 21 -20.01 1.47 -4.79
CA PHE A 21 -19.43 2.19 -3.66
C PHE A 21 -18.67 3.43 -4.15
N TYR A 22 -17.83 3.32 -5.18
CA TYR A 22 -17.13 4.45 -5.77
C TYR A 22 -18.08 5.53 -6.28
N ASP A 23 -19.14 5.15 -6.99
CA ASP A 23 -20.15 6.08 -7.46
C ASP A 23 -20.86 6.81 -6.30
N LYS A 24 -21.23 6.07 -5.24
CA LYS A 24 -21.86 6.65 -4.05
C LYS A 24 -20.96 7.68 -3.35
N HIS A 25 -19.65 7.51 -3.42
CA HIS A 25 -18.68 8.43 -2.82
C HIS A 25 -18.15 9.50 -3.80
N GLY A 26 -18.81 9.68 -4.95
CA GLY A 26 -18.50 10.77 -5.89
C GLY A 26 -17.22 10.56 -6.71
N LEU A 27 -16.70 9.33 -6.79
CA LEU A 27 -15.51 9.03 -7.58
C LEU A 27 -15.78 8.81 -9.06
N LEU A 28 -17.05 8.66 -9.45
CA LEU A 28 -17.45 8.35 -10.83
C LEU A 28 -18.35 9.44 -11.44
N PRO A 29 -18.04 10.74 -11.32
CA PRO A 29 -18.90 11.83 -11.84
C PRO A 29 -18.98 11.84 -13.37
N PHE A 30 -18.05 11.17 -14.04
CA PHE A 30 -17.93 11.05 -15.49
C PHE A 30 -18.78 9.91 -16.09
N VAL A 31 -19.23 8.94 -15.27
CA VAL A 31 -19.97 7.77 -15.74
C VAL A 31 -21.41 8.13 -16.07
N GLN A 32 -21.78 7.86 -17.31
CA GLN A 32 -23.14 8.12 -17.81
C GLN A 32 -24.13 7.03 -17.40
N ARG A 33 -25.42 7.33 -17.52
CA ARG A 33 -26.50 6.35 -17.33
C ARG A 33 -27.32 6.21 -18.60
N ASP A 34 -27.76 4.99 -18.88
CA ASP A 34 -28.68 4.70 -19.97
C ASP A 34 -30.14 5.18 -19.64
N ASP A 35 -31.05 5.05 -20.59
CA ASP A 35 -32.45 5.41 -20.45
C ASP A 35 -33.18 4.64 -19.33
N HIS A 36 -32.59 3.54 -18.85
CA HIS A 36 -33.12 2.73 -17.75
C HIS A 36 -32.40 3.06 -16.40
N GLY A 37 -31.54 4.09 -16.38
CA GLY A 37 -30.81 4.52 -15.20
C GLY A 37 -29.57 3.64 -14.85
N ASN A 38 -29.21 2.66 -15.69
CA ASN A 38 -28.05 1.84 -15.47
C ASN A 38 -26.76 2.58 -15.86
N ARG A 39 -25.67 2.34 -15.11
CA ARG A 39 -24.35 2.90 -15.41
C ARG A 39 -23.76 2.29 -16.66
N VAL A 40 -23.28 3.14 -17.56
CA VAL A 40 -22.58 2.77 -18.80
C VAL A 40 -21.17 3.32 -18.75
N PHE A 41 -20.18 2.44 -18.83
CA PHE A 41 -18.77 2.77 -18.76
C PHE A 41 -18.17 2.76 -20.16
N THR A 42 -17.30 3.72 -20.46
CA THR A 42 -16.50 3.79 -21.69
C THR A 42 -15.07 3.30 -21.45
N ASP A 43 -14.28 3.12 -22.51
CA ASP A 43 -12.83 2.82 -22.35
C ASP A 43 -12.11 3.94 -21.59
N ASN A 44 -12.52 5.20 -21.78
CA ASN A 44 -11.97 6.33 -21.03
C ASN A 44 -12.29 6.27 -19.53
N ASP A 45 -13.50 5.82 -19.19
CA ASP A 45 -13.91 5.66 -17.78
C ASP A 45 -13.10 4.54 -17.10
N LEU A 46 -12.69 3.50 -17.84
CA LEU A 46 -11.80 2.46 -17.32
C LEU A 46 -10.43 3.02 -16.95
N ASN A 47 -9.87 3.96 -17.74
CA ASN A 47 -8.61 4.64 -17.40
C ASN A 47 -8.73 5.40 -16.06
N TYR A 48 -9.84 6.09 -15.82
CA TYR A 48 -10.09 6.74 -14.52
C TYR A 48 -10.21 5.72 -13.39
N LEU A 49 -10.89 4.60 -13.63
CA LEU A 49 -10.98 3.52 -12.65
C LEU A 49 -9.62 2.91 -12.30
N GLU A 50 -8.69 2.82 -13.24
CA GLU A 50 -7.30 2.38 -12.96
C GLU A 50 -6.61 3.31 -11.98
N VAL A 51 -6.70 4.63 -12.19
CA VAL A 51 -6.13 5.63 -11.27
C VAL A 51 -6.77 5.54 -9.88
N ILE A 52 -8.11 5.50 -9.81
CA ILE A 52 -8.85 5.36 -8.54
C ILE A 52 -8.41 4.10 -7.79
N THR A 53 -8.30 2.98 -8.51
CA THR A 53 -7.91 1.69 -7.93
C THR A 53 -6.45 1.72 -7.43
N ALA A 54 -5.54 2.31 -8.21
CA ALA A 54 -4.14 2.46 -7.80
C ALA A 54 -4.00 3.31 -6.53
N LEU A 55 -4.65 4.47 -6.47
CA LEU A 55 -4.65 5.34 -5.29
C LEU A 55 -5.28 4.64 -4.07
N LYS A 56 -6.39 3.93 -4.27
CA LYS A 56 -7.02 3.16 -3.18
C LYS A 56 -6.12 2.05 -2.65
N ASN A 57 -5.46 1.31 -3.52
CA ASN A 57 -4.53 0.25 -3.15
C ASN A 57 -3.26 0.79 -2.47
N SER A 58 -2.88 2.03 -2.75
CA SER A 58 -1.79 2.75 -2.08
C SER A 58 -2.17 3.30 -0.69
N GLY A 59 -3.42 3.05 -0.24
CA GLY A 59 -3.89 3.48 1.08
C GLY A 59 -4.45 4.90 1.13
N VAL A 60 -4.63 5.56 -0.02
CA VAL A 60 -5.24 6.91 -0.07
C VAL A 60 -6.70 6.83 0.36
N HIS A 61 -7.12 7.78 1.20
CA HIS A 61 -8.50 7.86 1.68
C HIS A 61 -9.48 8.19 0.54
N ILE A 62 -10.68 7.63 0.60
CA ILE A 62 -11.67 7.73 -0.48
C ILE A 62 -12.05 9.18 -0.81
N ASP A 63 -12.18 10.03 0.21
CA ASP A 63 -12.55 11.43 0.03
C ASP A 63 -11.44 12.21 -0.69
N THR A 64 -10.17 11.93 -0.39
CA THR A 64 -9.00 12.53 -1.05
C THR A 64 -8.91 12.09 -2.52
N ILE A 65 -9.28 10.83 -2.83
CA ILE A 65 -9.40 10.37 -4.22
C ILE A 65 -10.52 11.14 -4.95
N ALA A 66 -11.66 11.38 -4.29
CA ALA A 66 -12.76 12.16 -4.87
C ALA A 66 -12.31 13.58 -5.22
N GLU A 67 -11.52 14.24 -4.37
CA GLU A 67 -10.93 15.57 -4.66
C GLU A 67 -10.06 15.54 -5.92
N PHE A 68 -9.20 14.52 -6.05
CA PHE A 68 -8.37 14.35 -7.26
C PHE A 68 -9.22 14.16 -8.53
N ILE A 69 -10.31 13.39 -8.46
CA ILE A 69 -11.24 13.22 -9.58
C ILE A 69 -11.91 14.53 -9.93
N GLN A 70 -12.28 15.36 -8.95
CA GLN A 70 -12.86 16.69 -9.21
C GLN A 70 -11.86 17.62 -9.95
N LEU A 71 -10.57 17.56 -9.61
CA LEU A 71 -9.53 18.28 -10.37
C LEU A 71 -9.50 17.81 -11.84
N ASN A 72 -9.62 16.50 -12.09
CA ASN A 72 -9.66 15.97 -13.46
C ASN A 72 -10.87 16.48 -14.25
N MET A 73 -12.02 16.66 -13.62
CA MET A 73 -13.23 17.17 -14.27
C MET A 73 -13.10 18.64 -14.68
N GLN A 74 -12.17 19.40 -14.10
CA GLN A 74 -11.93 20.81 -14.43
C GLN A 74 -11.01 20.99 -15.65
N GLY A 75 -10.49 19.89 -16.23
CA GLY A 75 -9.69 19.92 -17.46
C GLY A 75 -8.25 20.46 -17.25
N ASP A 76 -7.71 21.05 -18.30
CA ASP A 76 -6.28 21.41 -18.37
C ASP A 76 -5.86 22.51 -17.37
N ALA A 77 -6.79 23.31 -16.87
CA ALA A 77 -6.50 24.32 -15.85
C ALA A 77 -5.91 23.73 -14.55
N THR A 78 -6.14 22.45 -14.28
CA THR A 78 -5.68 21.75 -13.06
C THR A 78 -4.51 20.78 -13.28
N LEU A 79 -3.85 20.81 -14.43
CA LEU A 79 -2.73 19.91 -14.75
C LEU A 79 -1.63 19.94 -13.69
N SER A 80 -1.22 21.14 -13.27
CA SER A 80 -0.19 21.32 -12.24
C SER A 80 -0.63 20.77 -10.88
N ASP A 81 -1.88 20.98 -10.50
CA ASP A 81 -2.43 20.51 -9.21
C ASP A 81 -2.52 18.99 -9.19
N ARG A 82 -2.96 18.40 -10.29
CA ARG A 82 -3.01 16.93 -10.45
C ARG A 82 -1.62 16.28 -10.37
N TYR A 83 -0.64 16.90 -11.01
CA TYR A 83 0.75 16.44 -10.94
C TYR A 83 1.30 16.55 -9.51
N ALA A 84 1.09 17.69 -8.84
CA ALA A 84 1.51 17.89 -7.46
C ALA A 84 0.87 16.85 -6.52
N TYR A 85 -0.43 16.62 -6.67
CA TYR A 85 -1.17 15.60 -5.90
C TYR A 85 -0.53 14.20 -6.05
N LEU A 86 -0.33 13.73 -7.28
CA LEU A 86 0.25 12.40 -7.52
C LEU A 86 1.69 12.29 -7.04
N LYS A 87 2.47 13.37 -7.14
CA LYS A 87 3.83 13.44 -6.61
C LYS A 87 3.85 13.29 -5.09
N ASP A 88 2.96 14.00 -4.38
CA ASP A 88 2.87 13.93 -2.92
C ASP A 88 2.42 12.54 -2.45
N GLU A 89 1.43 11.93 -3.12
CA GLU A 89 0.99 10.57 -2.80
C GLU A 89 2.10 9.53 -3.10
N GLY A 90 2.86 9.70 -4.17
CA GLY A 90 4.04 8.89 -4.47
C GLY A 90 5.07 8.95 -3.34
N THR A 91 5.41 10.16 -2.87
CA THR A 91 6.34 10.37 -1.76
C THR A 91 5.84 9.73 -0.45
N ARG A 92 4.55 9.83 -0.15
CA ARG A 92 3.94 9.17 1.03
C ARG A 92 4.03 7.65 0.93
N LEU A 93 3.76 7.10 -0.25
CA LEU A 93 3.85 5.66 -0.48
C LEU A 93 5.30 5.16 -0.34
N GLU A 94 6.28 5.88 -0.87
CA GLU A 94 7.70 5.55 -0.71
C GLU A 94 8.11 5.52 0.77
N ALA A 95 7.70 6.50 1.57
CA ALA A 95 7.94 6.53 3.00
C ALA A 95 7.28 5.35 3.73
N HIS A 96 6.06 4.98 3.33
CA HIS A 96 5.36 3.82 3.90
C HIS A 96 6.05 2.49 3.56
N ILE A 97 6.49 2.34 2.31
CA ILE A 97 7.29 1.17 1.88
C ILE A 97 8.57 1.06 2.71
N GLN A 98 9.29 2.16 2.91
CA GLN A 98 10.51 2.19 3.74
C GLN A 98 10.20 1.75 5.19
N THR A 99 9.11 2.22 5.76
CA THR A 99 8.66 1.82 7.09
C THR A 99 8.39 0.32 7.17
N LEU A 100 7.66 -0.23 6.20
CA LEU A 100 7.34 -1.66 6.14
C LEU A 100 8.60 -2.52 5.95
N GLN A 101 9.54 -2.06 5.13
CA GLN A 101 10.82 -2.76 4.93
C GLN A 101 11.64 -2.80 6.23
N THR A 102 11.67 -1.71 6.99
CA THR A 102 12.34 -1.67 8.31
C THR A 102 11.66 -2.64 9.29
N GLN A 103 10.33 -2.68 9.34
CA GLN A 103 9.60 -3.64 10.17
C GLN A 103 9.86 -5.09 9.76
N LEU A 104 9.93 -5.36 8.46
CA LEU A 104 10.28 -6.69 7.94
C LEU A 104 11.70 -7.11 8.36
N ALA A 105 12.67 -6.19 8.36
CA ALA A 105 14.02 -6.46 8.82
C ALA A 105 14.02 -6.90 10.30
N PHE A 106 13.21 -6.31 11.15
CA PHE A 106 13.05 -6.75 12.53
C PHE A 106 12.44 -8.16 12.64
N LEU A 107 11.44 -8.48 11.84
CA LEU A 107 10.83 -9.82 11.83
C LEU A 107 11.84 -10.89 11.36
N LYS A 108 12.69 -10.59 10.39
CA LYS A 108 13.77 -11.48 9.95
C LYS A 108 14.78 -11.75 11.08
N PHE A 109 15.16 -10.71 11.83
CA PHE A 109 15.97 -10.88 13.04
C PHE A 109 15.29 -11.83 14.03
N LYS A 110 13.98 -11.67 14.28
CA LYS A 110 13.25 -12.55 15.19
C LYS A 110 13.13 -13.99 14.68
N GLN A 111 13.01 -14.20 13.37
CA GLN A 111 13.06 -15.53 12.77
C GLN A 111 14.42 -16.20 13.05
N TRP A 112 15.52 -15.51 12.76
CA TRP A 112 16.86 -16.00 13.07
C TRP A 112 17.09 -16.26 14.56
N TYR A 113 16.59 -15.37 15.43
CA TYR A 113 16.66 -15.53 16.88
C TYR A 113 16.02 -16.86 17.33
N TYR A 114 14.81 -17.14 16.89
CA TYR A 114 14.15 -18.38 17.27
C TYR A 114 14.71 -19.61 16.55
N GLU A 115 15.15 -19.50 15.32
CA GLU A 115 15.81 -20.57 14.59
C GLU A 115 17.07 -21.04 15.33
N THR A 116 17.90 -20.11 15.77
CA THR A 116 19.13 -20.41 16.54
C THR A 116 18.82 -20.93 17.95
N ALA A 117 17.79 -20.40 18.61
CA ALA A 117 17.33 -20.90 19.90
C ALA A 117 16.78 -22.33 19.81
N ILE A 118 16.02 -22.66 18.77
CA ILE A 118 15.53 -24.02 18.51
C ILE A 118 16.71 -24.97 18.28
N ALA A 119 17.67 -24.58 17.46
CA ALA A 119 18.87 -25.38 17.20
C ALA A 119 19.69 -25.65 18.47
N ALA A 120 19.73 -24.68 19.38
CA ALA A 120 20.43 -24.81 20.69
C ALA A 120 19.57 -25.50 21.76
N GLY A 121 18.29 -25.70 21.54
CA GLY A 121 17.33 -26.22 22.52
C GLY A 121 17.01 -25.27 23.67
N THR A 122 17.39 -23.97 23.55
CA THR A 122 17.19 -22.95 24.60
C THR A 122 17.32 -21.53 24.04
N GLU A 123 16.54 -20.58 24.56
CA GLU A 123 16.70 -19.13 24.32
C GLU A 123 17.88 -18.52 25.10
N ALA A 124 18.43 -19.22 26.08
CA ALA A 124 19.51 -18.73 26.93
C ALA A 124 20.76 -18.30 26.14
N ILE A 125 20.96 -18.80 24.92
CA ILE A 125 22.02 -18.38 24.00
C ILE A 125 21.97 -16.89 23.62
N HIS A 126 20.83 -16.24 23.84
CA HIS A 126 20.55 -14.84 23.54
C HIS A 126 20.44 -13.98 24.80
N PHE A 127 20.70 -14.54 25.98
CA PHE A 127 20.65 -13.83 27.24
C PHE A 127 22.04 -13.47 27.74
N LYS A 128 22.14 -12.46 28.58
CA LYS A 128 23.36 -12.17 29.32
C LYS A 128 23.75 -13.38 30.20
N PRO A 129 24.99 -13.71 30.32
CA PRO A 129 25.43 -14.87 31.10
C PRO A 129 24.85 -14.91 32.52
N GLY A 130 24.19 -16.02 32.87
CA GLY A 130 23.66 -16.26 34.21
C GLY A 130 22.33 -15.47 34.52
N THR A 131 21.71 -14.89 33.51
CA THR A 131 20.46 -14.13 33.65
C THR A 131 19.38 -14.61 32.67
N THR A 132 18.17 -14.05 32.77
CA THR A 132 17.10 -14.17 31.77
C THR A 132 16.93 -12.89 30.95
N ASP A 133 17.88 -11.94 31.08
CA ASP A 133 17.84 -10.66 30.37
C ASP A 133 18.41 -10.84 28.97
N PHE A 134 17.72 -10.25 27.99
CA PHE A 134 18.19 -10.21 26.61
C PHE A 134 19.57 -9.55 26.52
N ASP A 135 20.51 -10.19 25.79
CA ASP A 135 21.81 -9.62 25.51
C ASP A 135 21.75 -8.75 24.26
N PRO A 136 21.93 -7.42 24.35
CA PRO A 136 21.94 -6.53 23.19
C PRO A 136 22.95 -6.93 22.11
N TYR A 137 24.05 -7.60 22.48
CA TYR A 137 25.05 -8.10 21.52
C TYR A 137 24.47 -9.12 20.52
N THR A 138 23.34 -9.77 20.86
CA THR A 138 22.63 -10.66 19.95
C THR A 138 22.20 -9.97 18.65
N LYS A 139 21.84 -8.69 18.71
CA LYS A 139 21.49 -7.91 17.52
C LYS A 139 22.71 -7.69 16.62
N GLN A 140 23.86 -7.37 17.21
CA GLN A 140 25.10 -7.21 16.47
C GLN A 140 25.54 -8.54 15.82
N LYS A 141 25.44 -9.65 16.55
CA LYS A 141 25.74 -10.99 16.04
C LYS A 141 24.86 -11.36 14.83
N TYR A 142 23.59 -10.94 14.84
CA TYR A 142 22.73 -11.11 13.67
C TYR A 142 23.28 -10.36 12.46
N LEU A 143 23.63 -9.08 12.59
CA LEU A 143 24.19 -8.28 11.49
C LEU A 143 25.52 -8.81 10.98
N ASP A 144 26.39 -9.30 11.87
CA ASP A 144 27.68 -9.87 11.48
C ASP A 144 27.51 -11.11 10.59
N THR A 145 26.42 -11.86 10.78
CA THR A 145 26.07 -13.04 9.97
C THR A 145 25.14 -12.72 8.78
N HIS A 146 24.51 -11.54 8.77
CA HIS A 146 23.57 -11.09 7.74
C HIS A 146 23.90 -9.65 7.28
N PRO A 147 25.08 -9.40 6.69
CA PRO A 147 25.54 -8.04 6.36
C PRO A 147 24.65 -7.35 5.31
N GLN A 148 23.82 -8.11 4.57
CA GLN A 148 22.85 -7.56 3.62
C GLN A 148 21.62 -6.92 4.29
N GLU A 149 21.36 -7.20 5.56
CA GLU A 149 20.18 -6.70 6.30
C GLU A 149 20.44 -5.30 6.90
N THR A 150 20.84 -4.35 6.04
CA THR A 150 21.26 -2.99 6.45
C THR A 150 20.16 -2.19 7.16
N LEU A 151 18.90 -2.44 6.82
CA LEU A 151 17.76 -1.74 7.47
C LEU A 151 17.57 -2.15 8.94
N PHE A 152 18.10 -3.30 9.34
CA PHE A 152 18.06 -3.75 10.74
C PHE A 152 18.95 -2.89 11.65
N GLN A 153 19.91 -2.15 11.11
CA GLN A 153 20.76 -1.22 11.90
C GLN A 153 19.93 -0.20 12.71
N ALA A 154 18.73 0.17 12.22
CA ALA A 154 17.80 1.04 12.95
C ALA A 154 17.35 0.48 14.32
N PHE A 155 17.63 -0.79 14.64
CA PHE A 155 17.23 -1.45 15.89
C PHE A 155 18.42 -1.74 16.83
N LEU A 156 19.60 -1.21 16.55
CA LEU A 156 20.79 -1.42 17.40
C LEU A 156 20.78 -0.54 18.66
N ASP A 157 20.10 0.60 18.61
CA ASP A 157 20.02 1.60 19.68
C ASP A 157 19.04 1.22 20.81
#